data_42ee647a5a813630c2c059465769de33
#
_entry.id   42ee647a5a813630c2c059465769de33
#
_cell.length_a   1.000
_cell.length_b   1.000
_cell.length_c   1.000
_cell.angle_alpha   90.00
_cell.angle_beta   90.00
_cell.angle_gamma   90.00
#
_symmetry.space_group_name_H-M   'P 1'
#
loop_
_entity.id
_entity.type
_entity.pdbx_description
1 polymer ?
#
loop_
_entity_poly.entity_id
_entity_poly.type
_entity_poly.pdbx_seq_one_letter_code
_entity_poly.pdbx_strand_id
1 'polypeptide(L)'
;IKPCRVKQLLDYYPKFGLKPTDARSFKTNIVVVEDPNMEIDIKKYMQPGEITVFVMNRLKPEQLDAFVRRSVQAIFDMRPPESKEIKLLLVYDEVHRLLPKYGGKGGYVAIERAVREFRKWGIGVFLVSQVLLDFKAAVRANIANEIQLRTRYEGDIGRVKSKYGQEYATKVTKLTIGTGLFQNPEYNHGKPWFISFRPILHSPFALTDDEINQYVNLNKKIEEIEAKIAELKKKGIDTYDMEIELNIAKDKLKTGAFRMVETYLESLQKRIEKVKK
;
A
#
# COMPACT_ATOMS: atom_id res chain seq x y z
N ILE A 1 -7.51 6.74 0.28
CA ILE A 1 -7.86 6.42 -1.13
C ILE A 1 -9.20 7.09 -1.40
N LYS A 2 -9.24 8.09 -2.29
CA LYS A 2 -10.51 8.70 -2.72
C LYS A 2 -11.31 7.66 -3.50
N PRO A 3 -12.55 7.34 -3.11
CA PRO A 3 -13.35 6.40 -3.87
C PRO A 3 -13.58 6.95 -5.28
N CYS A 4 -13.45 6.10 -6.27
CA CYS A 4 -13.95 6.39 -7.61
C CYS A 4 -15.45 6.74 -7.51
N ARG A 5 -15.93 7.65 -8.36
CA ARG A 5 -17.36 7.98 -8.36
C ARG A 5 -18.17 6.70 -8.49
N VAL A 6 -19.10 6.47 -7.56
CA VAL A 6 -19.91 5.24 -7.47
C VAL A 6 -20.54 4.85 -8.82
N LYS A 7 -20.96 5.85 -9.63
CA LYS A 7 -21.51 5.62 -10.96
C LYS A 7 -20.51 4.92 -11.91
N GLN A 8 -19.24 5.31 -11.90
CA GLN A 8 -18.22 4.66 -12.75
C GLN A 8 -17.95 3.22 -12.30
N LEU A 9 -18.00 2.96 -11.00
CA LEU A 9 -17.90 1.60 -10.46
C LEU A 9 -19.05 0.72 -10.95
N LEU A 10 -20.29 1.20 -10.84
CA LEU A 10 -21.49 0.46 -11.26
C LEU A 10 -21.47 0.15 -12.77
N ASP A 11 -20.91 1.05 -13.59
CA ASP A 11 -20.79 0.84 -15.04
C ASP A 11 -19.74 -0.23 -15.38
N TYR A 12 -18.75 -0.46 -14.52
CA TYR A 12 -17.69 -1.46 -14.74
C TYR A 12 -18.04 -2.85 -14.22
N TYR A 13 -18.81 -2.97 -13.12
CA TYR A 13 -19.11 -4.25 -12.50
C TYR A 13 -19.72 -5.30 -13.47
N PRO A 14 -20.76 -4.98 -14.24
CA PRO A 14 -21.32 -5.94 -15.19
C PRO A 14 -20.35 -6.33 -16.31
N LYS A 15 -19.53 -5.38 -16.77
CA LYS A 15 -18.59 -5.55 -17.87
C LYS A 15 -17.47 -6.54 -17.57
N PHE A 16 -17.06 -6.66 -16.31
CA PHE A 16 -15.95 -7.50 -15.85
C PHE A 16 -16.42 -8.66 -14.97
N GLY A 17 -17.72 -8.91 -14.86
CA GLY A 17 -18.27 -9.97 -14.02
C GLY A 17 -18.09 -9.74 -12.52
N LEU A 18 -17.78 -8.52 -12.12
CA LEU A 18 -17.61 -8.16 -10.71
C LEU A 18 -18.97 -7.87 -10.07
N LYS A 19 -19.13 -8.29 -8.82
CA LYS A 19 -20.29 -7.93 -7.98
C LYS A 19 -19.94 -6.75 -7.09
N PRO A 20 -20.90 -5.89 -6.68
CA PRO A 20 -20.65 -4.80 -5.74
C PRO A 20 -20.00 -5.25 -4.43
N THR A 21 -20.27 -6.50 -4.00
CA THR A 21 -19.67 -7.13 -2.82
C THR A 21 -18.16 -7.41 -2.96
N ASP A 22 -17.65 -7.48 -4.20
CA ASP A 22 -16.24 -7.75 -4.46
C ASP A 22 -15.36 -6.52 -4.23
N ALA A 23 -15.96 -5.33 -4.19
CA ALA A 23 -15.31 -4.07 -3.83
C ALA A 23 -15.33 -3.83 -2.32
N ARG A 24 -15.06 -4.85 -1.51
CA ARG A 24 -14.90 -4.67 -0.07
C ARG A 24 -13.77 -3.69 0.20
N SER A 25 -14.07 -2.63 0.94
CA SER A 25 -13.05 -1.73 1.43
C SER A 25 -12.17 -2.48 2.41
N PHE A 26 -10.91 -2.71 2.05
CA PHE A 26 -9.91 -3.14 3.02
C PHE A 26 -9.78 -2.06 4.10
N LYS A 27 -9.63 -2.46 5.35
CA LYS A 27 -9.25 -1.53 6.39
C LYS A 27 -7.86 -0.98 6.02
N THR A 28 -7.77 0.33 5.80
CA THR A 28 -6.52 0.98 5.41
C THR A 28 -6.01 1.80 6.59
N ASN A 29 -4.78 1.48 7.01
CA ASN A 29 -4.06 2.24 8.02
C ASN A 29 -3.04 3.14 7.29
N ILE A 30 -3.00 4.43 7.63
CA ILE A 30 -2.01 5.37 7.10
C ILE A 30 -1.10 5.78 8.25
N VAL A 31 0.19 5.51 8.09
CA VAL A 31 1.22 5.85 9.07
C VAL A 31 2.17 6.85 8.43
N VAL A 32 2.15 8.09 8.89
CA VAL A 32 3.11 9.11 8.46
C VAL A 32 4.38 8.93 9.26
N VAL A 33 5.47 8.63 8.58
CA VAL A 33 6.77 8.43 9.20
C VAL A 33 7.53 9.75 9.19
N GLU A 34 7.62 10.39 10.34
CA GLU A 34 8.36 11.65 10.53
C GLU A 34 9.72 11.40 11.22
N ASP A 35 9.76 10.40 12.11
CA ASP A 35 10.99 9.95 12.76
C ASP A 35 11.49 8.64 12.13
N PRO A 36 12.69 8.62 11.54
CA PRO A 36 13.27 7.40 11.01
C PRO A 36 13.55 6.36 12.12
N ASN A 37 13.63 6.77 13.38
CA ASN A 37 13.84 5.90 14.54
C ASN A 37 12.54 5.38 15.17
N MET A 38 11.39 5.71 14.58
CA MET A 38 10.11 5.19 15.04
C MET A 38 10.17 3.67 15.17
N GLU A 39 9.80 3.17 16.33
CA GLU A 39 9.69 1.73 16.57
C GLU A 39 8.53 1.16 15.73
N ILE A 40 8.84 0.14 14.93
CA ILE A 40 7.86 -0.51 14.07
C ILE A 40 7.52 -1.86 14.68
N ASP A 41 6.38 -1.95 15.34
CA ASP A 41 5.80 -3.23 15.65
C ASP A 41 5.09 -3.79 14.41
N ILE A 42 5.85 -4.55 13.61
CA ILE A 42 5.35 -5.15 12.38
C ILE A 42 4.12 -6.03 12.62
N LYS A 43 4.04 -6.72 13.76
CA LYS A 43 2.89 -7.59 14.09
C LYS A 43 1.58 -6.81 14.16
N LYS A 44 1.62 -5.56 14.63
CA LYS A 44 0.46 -4.67 14.66
C LYS A 44 -0.13 -4.41 13.27
N TYR A 45 0.71 -4.45 12.24
CA TYR A 45 0.33 -4.11 10.86
C TYR A 45 0.12 -5.34 9.96
N MET A 46 0.25 -6.55 10.50
CA MET A 46 0.09 -7.81 9.75
C MET A 46 -1.29 -8.44 9.98
N GLN A 47 -2.34 -7.65 10.08
CA GLN A 47 -3.68 -8.18 10.29
C GLN A 47 -4.30 -8.60 8.95
N PRO A 48 -4.94 -9.79 8.88
CA PRO A 48 -5.61 -10.24 7.65
C PRO A 48 -6.67 -9.24 7.19
N GLY A 49 -6.67 -8.92 5.88
CA GLY A 49 -7.63 -8.00 5.29
C GLY A 49 -7.33 -6.51 5.54
N GLU A 50 -6.16 -6.18 6.07
CA GLU A 50 -5.72 -4.81 6.26
C GLU A 50 -4.62 -4.41 5.26
N ILE A 51 -4.63 -3.13 4.88
CA ILE A 51 -3.54 -2.49 4.12
C ILE A 51 -2.96 -1.40 5.01
N THR A 52 -1.66 -1.45 5.27
CA THR A 52 -0.95 -0.38 5.96
C THR A 52 -0.02 0.35 4.99
N VAL A 53 -0.19 1.66 4.88
CA VAL A 53 0.61 2.54 4.02
C VAL A 53 1.52 3.38 4.91
N PHE A 54 2.82 3.18 4.80
CA PHE A 54 3.82 4.04 5.42
C PHE A 54 4.15 5.19 4.48
N VAL A 55 3.74 6.39 4.84
CA VAL A 55 4.00 7.61 4.06
C VAL A 55 5.33 8.19 4.50
N MET A 56 6.32 8.16 3.61
CA MET A 56 7.72 8.51 3.90
C MET A 56 8.23 9.67 3.02
N ASN A 57 7.33 10.45 2.45
CA ASN A 57 7.66 11.54 1.53
C ASN A 57 8.46 12.68 2.19
N ARG A 58 8.36 12.83 3.52
CA ARG A 58 9.05 13.85 4.30
C ARG A 58 10.45 13.42 4.76
N LEU A 59 10.81 12.14 4.62
CA LEU A 59 12.10 11.64 5.02
C LEU A 59 13.19 12.00 4.00
N LYS A 60 14.37 12.36 4.50
CA LYS A 60 15.59 12.47 3.68
C LYS A 60 15.99 11.07 3.16
N PRO A 61 16.73 10.96 2.05
CA PRO A 61 17.12 9.66 1.51
C PRO A 61 17.79 8.72 2.51
N GLU A 62 18.68 9.23 3.36
CA GLU A 62 19.35 8.42 4.39
C GLU A 62 18.39 7.93 5.48
N GLN A 63 17.39 8.73 5.84
CA GLN A 63 16.36 8.38 6.81
C GLN A 63 15.41 7.33 6.25
N LEU A 64 15.02 7.47 4.97
CA LEU A 64 14.24 6.47 4.24
C LEU A 64 14.98 5.12 4.22
N ASP A 65 16.25 5.13 3.87
CA ASP A 65 17.12 3.94 3.85
C ASP A 65 17.17 3.25 5.23
N ALA A 66 17.38 4.03 6.28
CA ALA A 66 17.41 3.51 7.65
C ALA A 66 16.07 2.90 8.07
N PHE A 67 14.95 3.53 7.71
CA PHE A 67 13.62 3.01 8.01
C PHE A 67 13.36 1.67 7.29
N VAL A 68 13.63 1.60 5.98
CA VAL A 68 13.45 0.36 5.20
C VAL A 68 14.33 -0.75 5.75
N ARG A 69 15.59 -0.49 6.04
CA ARG A 69 16.49 -1.49 6.63
C ARG A 69 15.96 -2.06 7.94
N ARG A 70 15.44 -1.21 8.83
CA ARG A 70 14.90 -1.65 10.11
C ARG A 70 13.58 -2.40 9.96
N SER A 71 12.69 -1.97 9.06
CA SER A 71 11.44 -2.68 8.81
C SER A 71 11.69 -4.09 8.29
N VAL A 72 12.64 -4.26 7.38
CA VAL A 72 13.06 -5.58 6.90
C VAL A 72 13.68 -6.40 8.02
N GLN A 73 14.56 -5.81 8.84
CA GLN A 73 15.18 -6.50 9.97
C GLN A 73 14.14 -6.96 11.00
N ALA A 74 13.16 -6.11 11.32
CA ALA A 74 12.07 -6.47 12.24
C ALA A 74 11.29 -7.72 11.78
N ILE A 75 11.10 -7.89 10.47
CA ILE A 75 10.47 -9.11 9.91
C ILE A 75 11.39 -10.33 10.09
N PHE A 76 12.70 -10.19 9.89
CA PHE A 76 13.65 -11.27 10.15
C PHE A 76 13.68 -11.68 11.61
N ASP A 77 13.61 -10.71 12.52
CA ASP A 77 13.66 -10.94 13.97
C ASP A 77 12.41 -11.63 14.50
N MET A 78 11.27 -11.45 13.84
CA MET A 78 10.04 -12.17 14.15
C MET A 78 10.13 -13.69 13.88
N ARG A 79 11.01 -14.12 12.99
CA ARG A 79 11.18 -15.51 12.55
C ARG A 79 9.83 -16.18 12.24
N PRO A 80 9.06 -15.70 11.24
CA PRO A 80 7.77 -16.29 10.94
C PRO A 80 7.89 -17.76 10.59
N PRO A 81 6.88 -18.58 10.85
CA PRO A 81 6.89 -19.97 10.44
C PRO A 81 6.89 -20.10 8.92
N GLU A 82 7.44 -21.20 8.41
CA GLU A 82 7.42 -21.48 6.98
C GLU A 82 5.98 -21.63 6.47
N SER A 83 5.73 -21.08 5.29
CA SER A 83 4.42 -21.12 4.65
C SER A 83 4.55 -21.16 3.13
N LYS A 84 3.77 -22.04 2.50
CA LYS A 84 3.61 -22.07 1.03
C LYS A 84 2.55 -21.08 0.55
N GLU A 85 1.68 -20.59 1.43
CA GLU A 85 0.64 -19.61 1.13
C GLU A 85 1.17 -18.20 1.41
N ILE A 86 0.72 -17.24 0.63
CA ILE A 86 1.04 -15.83 0.86
C ILE A 86 0.30 -15.36 2.12
N LYS A 87 1.06 -14.95 3.13
CA LYS A 87 0.57 -14.40 4.40
C LYS A 87 0.70 -12.90 4.49
N LEU A 88 1.69 -12.33 3.80
CA LEU A 88 1.98 -10.90 3.78
C LEU A 88 2.48 -10.51 2.39
N LEU A 89 2.09 -9.34 1.92
CA LEU A 89 2.64 -8.73 0.72
C LEU A 89 3.29 -7.39 1.10
N LEU A 90 4.58 -7.28 0.88
CA LEU A 90 5.35 -6.04 1.04
C LEU A 90 5.48 -5.36 -0.31
N VAL A 91 5.07 -4.11 -0.38
CA VAL A 91 5.19 -3.29 -1.60
C VAL A 91 6.15 -2.14 -1.32
N TYR A 92 7.23 -2.09 -2.08
CA TYR A 92 8.20 -1.00 -2.07
C TYR A 92 8.05 -0.19 -3.34
N ASP A 93 7.45 0.99 -3.20
CA ASP A 93 7.32 1.94 -4.29
C ASP A 93 8.56 2.82 -4.40
N GLU A 94 8.90 3.23 -5.63
CA GLU A 94 10.07 4.07 -5.95
C GLU A 94 11.39 3.51 -5.35
N VAL A 95 11.57 2.19 -5.42
CA VAL A 95 12.68 1.48 -4.77
C VAL A 95 14.06 1.97 -5.22
N HIS A 96 14.15 2.61 -6.39
CA HIS A 96 15.38 3.22 -6.89
C HIS A 96 15.94 4.28 -5.92
N ARG A 97 15.10 4.93 -5.10
CA ARG A 97 15.53 5.91 -4.09
C ARG A 97 16.44 5.32 -3.01
N LEU A 98 16.44 4.00 -2.84
CA LEU A 98 17.33 3.28 -1.91
C LEU A 98 18.69 2.91 -2.50
N LEU A 99 18.90 3.20 -3.78
CA LEU A 99 20.18 2.91 -4.43
C LEU A 99 21.28 3.89 -4.00
N PRO A 100 22.55 3.45 -3.93
CA PRO A 100 23.66 4.30 -3.51
C PRO A 100 23.79 5.60 -4.31
N LYS A 101 23.48 5.58 -5.62
CA LYS A 101 23.51 6.76 -6.48
C LYS A 101 22.49 7.85 -6.08
N TYR A 102 21.49 7.50 -5.25
CA TYR A 102 20.49 8.42 -4.72
C TYR A 102 20.60 8.61 -3.18
N GLY A 103 21.73 8.21 -2.58
CA GLY A 103 22.00 8.39 -1.15
C GLY A 103 21.67 7.18 -0.26
N GLY A 104 21.21 6.07 -0.84
CA GLY A 104 20.99 4.82 -0.09
C GLY A 104 22.29 4.15 0.35
N LYS A 105 22.31 3.56 1.52
CA LYS A 105 23.51 2.89 2.09
C LYS A 105 23.29 1.41 2.37
N GLY A 106 22.19 1.03 2.97
CA GLY A 106 21.96 -0.34 3.43
C GLY A 106 20.54 -0.87 3.19
N GLY A 107 19.56 0.00 2.92
CA GLY A 107 18.18 -0.39 2.67
C GLY A 107 18.02 -1.26 1.43
N TYR A 108 18.78 -0.98 0.38
CA TYR A 108 18.81 -1.80 -0.81
C TYR A 108 19.35 -3.22 -0.54
N VAL A 109 20.41 -3.35 0.28
CA VAL A 109 20.96 -4.65 0.68
C VAL A 109 19.96 -5.44 1.51
N ALA A 110 19.21 -4.75 2.38
CA ALA A 110 18.16 -5.38 3.15
C ALA A 110 17.03 -5.92 2.23
N ILE A 111 16.61 -5.16 1.22
CA ILE A 111 15.63 -5.63 0.22
C ILE A 111 16.19 -6.81 -0.59
N GLU A 112 17.45 -6.77 -1.01
CA GLU A 112 18.10 -7.88 -1.70
C GLU A 112 18.04 -9.17 -0.89
N ARG A 113 18.29 -9.08 0.41
CA ARG A 113 18.15 -10.21 1.33
C ARG A 113 16.68 -10.65 1.47
N ALA A 114 15.75 -9.70 1.62
CA ALA A 114 14.32 -9.98 1.73
C ALA A 114 13.78 -10.75 0.52
N VAL A 115 14.12 -10.34 -0.69
CA VAL A 115 13.67 -11.00 -1.93
C VAL A 115 14.15 -12.46 -2.01
N ARG A 116 15.32 -12.78 -1.46
CA ARG A 116 15.84 -14.15 -1.42
C ARG A 116 15.19 -15.03 -0.36
N GLU A 117 14.92 -14.48 0.83
CA GLU A 117 14.59 -15.28 2.01
C GLU A 117 13.11 -15.27 2.38
N PHE A 118 12.39 -14.20 2.11
CA PHE A 118 11.02 -14.02 2.59
C PHE A 118 10.02 -15.00 1.99
N ARG A 119 10.29 -15.52 0.80
CA ARG A 119 9.46 -16.52 0.13
C ARG A 119 9.17 -17.75 1.01
N LYS A 120 10.14 -18.21 1.80
CA LYS A 120 9.98 -19.38 2.67
C LYS A 120 8.93 -19.17 3.77
N TRP A 121 8.67 -17.93 4.13
CA TRP A 121 7.68 -17.55 5.15
C TRP A 121 6.32 -17.11 4.57
N GLY A 122 6.13 -17.30 3.28
CA GLY A 122 4.91 -16.82 2.61
C GLY A 122 4.82 -15.31 2.53
N ILE A 123 5.95 -14.61 2.55
CA ILE A 123 6.00 -13.15 2.39
C ILE A 123 6.39 -12.83 0.95
N GLY A 124 5.42 -12.25 0.20
CA GLY A 124 5.66 -11.72 -1.13
C GLY A 124 6.31 -10.35 -1.08
N VAL A 125 7.24 -10.08 -1.99
CA VAL A 125 7.87 -8.77 -2.13
C VAL A 125 7.57 -8.22 -3.52
N PHE A 126 6.99 -7.02 -3.56
CA PHE A 126 6.64 -6.31 -4.78
C PHE A 126 7.53 -5.06 -4.88
N LEU A 127 8.34 -4.98 -5.92
CA LEU A 127 9.26 -3.87 -6.13
C LEU A 127 8.77 -3.03 -7.31
N VAL A 128 8.52 -1.74 -7.09
CA VAL A 128 8.12 -0.79 -8.12
C VAL A 128 9.25 0.18 -8.38
N SER A 129 9.66 0.31 -9.64
CA SER A 129 10.72 1.22 -10.07
C SER A 129 10.47 1.73 -11.48
N GLN A 130 11.02 2.90 -11.78
CA GLN A 130 10.96 3.48 -13.13
C GLN A 130 11.98 2.86 -14.07
N VAL A 131 13.09 2.33 -13.55
CA VAL A 131 14.19 1.75 -14.34
C VAL A 131 14.59 0.40 -13.77
N LEU A 132 14.43 -0.66 -14.56
CA LEU A 132 14.74 -2.02 -14.12
C LEU A 132 16.27 -2.26 -14.00
N LEU A 133 17.07 -1.61 -14.85
CA LEU A 133 18.52 -1.74 -14.80
C LEU A 133 19.15 -1.20 -13.51
N ASP A 134 18.39 -0.43 -12.72
CA ASP A 134 18.83 -0.01 -11.40
C ASP A 134 18.95 -1.19 -10.42
N PHE A 135 18.24 -2.28 -10.66
CA PHE A 135 18.39 -3.49 -9.85
C PHE A 135 19.65 -4.26 -10.20
N LYS A 136 20.43 -4.63 -9.18
CA LYS A 136 21.59 -5.54 -9.35
C LYS A 136 21.12 -6.88 -9.92
N ALA A 137 22.00 -7.56 -10.63
CA ALA A 137 21.75 -8.87 -11.21
C ALA A 137 21.23 -9.89 -10.17
N ALA A 138 21.77 -9.87 -8.96
CA ALA A 138 21.34 -10.73 -7.85
C ALA A 138 19.86 -10.54 -7.45
N VAL A 139 19.36 -9.30 -7.44
CA VAL A 139 17.93 -9.04 -7.19
C VAL A 139 17.11 -9.53 -8.36
N ARG A 140 17.48 -9.16 -9.58
CA ARG A 140 16.75 -9.57 -10.81
C ARG A 140 16.64 -11.09 -10.96
N ALA A 141 17.67 -11.83 -10.58
CA ALA A 141 17.67 -13.31 -10.63
C ALA A 141 16.64 -13.95 -9.68
N ASN A 142 16.23 -13.24 -8.64
CA ASN A 142 15.25 -13.73 -7.67
C ASN A 142 13.82 -13.21 -7.92
N ILE A 143 13.61 -12.42 -8.97
CA ILE A 143 12.27 -11.95 -9.37
C ILE A 143 11.63 -13.00 -10.27
N ALA A 144 10.56 -13.62 -9.80
CA ALA A 144 9.81 -14.61 -10.56
C ALA A 144 8.83 -13.95 -11.54
N ASN A 145 8.18 -12.86 -11.14
CA ASN A 145 7.19 -12.16 -11.95
C ASN A 145 7.72 -10.78 -12.33
N GLU A 146 7.65 -10.46 -13.60
CA GLU A 146 8.03 -9.15 -14.13
C GLU A 146 6.87 -8.55 -14.90
N ILE A 147 6.50 -7.32 -14.54
CA ILE A 147 5.49 -6.52 -15.24
C ILE A 147 6.18 -5.26 -15.74
N GLN A 148 6.25 -5.12 -17.05
CA GLN A 148 6.79 -3.91 -17.66
C GLN A 148 5.67 -3.10 -18.30
N LEU A 149 5.47 -1.89 -17.81
CA LEU A 149 4.56 -0.92 -18.38
C LEU A 149 5.24 -0.19 -19.55
N ARG A 150 4.55 0.77 -20.16
CA ARG A 150 5.15 1.55 -21.24
C ARG A 150 6.47 2.18 -20.79
N THR A 151 7.55 1.85 -21.47
CA THR A 151 8.88 2.40 -21.19
C THR A 151 9.45 3.11 -22.41
N ARG A 152 10.24 4.15 -22.16
CA ARG A 152 11.01 4.90 -23.17
C ARG A 152 12.51 4.86 -22.89
N TYR A 153 12.91 4.28 -21.76
CA TYR A 153 14.32 4.17 -21.41
C TYR A 153 15.02 3.14 -22.29
N GLU A 154 16.03 3.58 -23.04
CA GLU A 154 16.71 2.75 -24.05
C GLU A 154 17.33 1.49 -23.46
N GLY A 155 17.91 1.56 -22.26
CA GLY A 155 18.49 0.41 -21.58
C GLY A 155 17.48 -0.71 -21.33
N ASP A 156 16.26 -0.38 -20.86
CA ASP A 156 15.19 -1.36 -20.63
C ASP A 156 14.62 -1.88 -21.95
N ILE A 157 14.49 -1.03 -22.96
CA ILE A 157 14.09 -1.43 -24.31
C ILE A 157 15.12 -2.41 -24.90
N GLY A 158 16.40 -2.09 -24.78
CA GLY A 158 17.49 -2.96 -25.21
C GLY A 158 17.46 -4.32 -24.54
N ARG A 159 17.15 -4.36 -23.23
CA ARG A 159 16.99 -5.61 -22.50
C ARG A 159 15.80 -6.44 -23.00
N VAL A 160 14.66 -5.81 -23.22
CA VAL A 160 13.47 -6.50 -23.78
C VAL A 160 13.81 -7.05 -25.18
N LYS A 161 14.50 -6.27 -26.01
CA LYS A 161 14.96 -6.70 -27.32
C LYS A 161 15.87 -7.93 -27.25
N SER A 162 16.87 -7.88 -26.38
CA SER A 162 17.85 -8.96 -26.21
C SER A 162 17.23 -10.24 -25.66
N LYS A 163 16.26 -10.11 -24.73
CA LYS A 163 15.66 -11.26 -24.04
C LYS A 163 14.48 -11.86 -24.83
N TYR A 164 13.68 -11.03 -25.50
CA TYR A 164 12.40 -11.46 -26.10
C TYR A 164 12.27 -11.14 -27.59
N GLY A 165 13.18 -10.35 -28.15
CA GLY A 165 13.17 -9.97 -29.57
C GLY A 165 12.64 -8.56 -29.85
N GLN A 166 12.89 -8.08 -31.06
CA GLN A 166 12.58 -6.71 -31.52
C GLN A 166 11.09 -6.40 -31.48
N GLU A 167 10.24 -7.38 -31.74
CA GLU A 167 8.78 -7.18 -31.75
C GLU A 167 8.27 -6.73 -30.38
N TYR A 168 8.68 -7.42 -29.32
CA TYR A 168 8.31 -7.07 -27.94
C TYR A 168 8.86 -5.69 -27.53
N ALA A 169 10.10 -5.40 -27.90
CA ALA A 169 10.71 -4.10 -27.65
C ALA A 169 9.93 -2.96 -28.29
N THR A 170 9.51 -3.13 -29.54
CA THR A 170 8.70 -2.14 -30.24
C THR A 170 7.31 -1.97 -29.63
N LYS A 171 6.66 -3.06 -29.23
CA LYS A 171 5.31 -3.02 -28.63
C LYS A 171 5.33 -2.38 -27.24
N VAL A 172 6.36 -2.63 -26.42
CA VAL A 172 6.48 -2.06 -25.07
C VAL A 172 6.52 -0.53 -25.11
N THR A 173 7.17 0.07 -26.11
CA THR A 173 7.22 1.54 -26.24
C THR A 173 5.86 2.17 -26.57
N LYS A 174 4.94 1.39 -27.14
CA LYS A 174 3.61 1.80 -27.63
C LYS A 174 2.46 1.36 -26.72
N LEU A 175 2.74 0.75 -25.57
CA LEU A 175 1.69 0.32 -24.64
C LEU A 175 0.81 1.49 -24.21
N THR A 176 -0.48 1.24 -24.15
CA THR A 176 -1.48 2.18 -23.65
C THR A 176 -1.59 2.12 -22.12
N ILE A 177 -2.21 3.14 -21.53
CA ILE A 177 -2.49 3.13 -20.09
C ILE A 177 -3.36 1.90 -19.75
N GLY A 178 -3.00 1.23 -18.66
CA GLY A 178 -3.71 0.01 -18.22
C GLY A 178 -3.30 -1.26 -18.95
N THR A 179 -2.22 -1.23 -19.74
CA THR A 179 -1.64 -2.42 -20.39
C THR A 179 -0.19 -2.61 -19.96
N GLY A 180 0.28 -3.84 -20.01
CA GLY A 180 1.66 -4.20 -19.66
C GLY A 180 2.15 -5.43 -20.38
N LEU A 181 3.46 -5.63 -20.36
CA LEU A 181 4.12 -6.86 -20.73
C LEU A 181 4.39 -7.65 -19.46
N PHE A 182 3.81 -8.83 -19.32
CA PHE A 182 4.00 -9.71 -18.18
C PHE A 182 4.88 -10.88 -18.57
N GLN A 183 5.78 -11.27 -17.68
CA GLN A 183 6.62 -12.44 -17.83
C GLN A 183 6.68 -13.22 -16.51
N ASN A 184 6.53 -14.53 -16.62
CA ASN A 184 6.74 -15.49 -15.55
C ASN A 184 7.42 -16.72 -16.15
N PRO A 185 8.51 -17.25 -15.56
CA PRO A 185 9.25 -18.38 -16.12
C PRO A 185 8.45 -19.69 -16.13
N GLU A 186 7.46 -19.84 -15.25
CA GLU A 186 6.64 -21.07 -15.14
C GLU A 186 5.44 -21.09 -16.09
N TYR A 187 5.05 -19.93 -16.64
CA TYR A 187 3.91 -19.82 -17.54
C TYR A 187 4.34 -19.48 -18.95
N ASN A 188 3.54 -19.88 -19.93
CA ASN A 188 3.73 -19.59 -21.36
C ASN A 188 5.14 -19.96 -21.85
N HIS A 189 5.69 -21.07 -21.34
CA HIS A 189 7.08 -21.50 -21.66
C HIS A 189 8.13 -20.40 -21.40
N GLY A 190 7.91 -19.56 -20.40
CA GLY A 190 8.78 -18.42 -20.08
C GLY A 190 8.70 -17.25 -21.04
N LYS A 191 7.87 -17.32 -22.09
CA LYS A 191 7.66 -16.22 -23.04
C LYS A 191 6.74 -15.17 -22.44
N PRO A 192 7.05 -13.87 -22.60
CA PRO A 192 6.19 -12.83 -22.12
C PRO A 192 4.92 -12.71 -22.96
N TRP A 193 3.87 -12.16 -22.37
CA TRP A 193 2.62 -11.83 -23.06
C TRP A 193 2.08 -10.47 -22.61
N PHE A 194 1.26 -9.87 -23.46
CA PHE A 194 0.62 -8.59 -23.16
C PHE A 194 -0.62 -8.82 -22.32
N ILE A 195 -0.78 -8.03 -21.28
CA ILE A 195 -1.92 -8.05 -20.37
C ILE A 195 -2.62 -6.70 -20.35
N SER A 196 -3.92 -6.73 -20.09
CA SER A 196 -4.70 -5.55 -19.78
C SER A 196 -5.14 -5.63 -18.33
N PHE A 197 -4.84 -4.60 -17.57
CA PHE A 197 -5.28 -4.50 -16.18
C PHE A 197 -6.75 -4.12 -16.13
N ARG A 198 -7.41 -4.56 -15.07
CA ARG A 198 -8.75 -4.06 -14.76
C ARG A 198 -8.68 -2.56 -14.50
N PRO A 199 -9.74 -1.81 -14.83
CA PRO A 199 -9.82 -0.42 -14.41
C PRO A 199 -9.65 -0.30 -12.89
N ILE A 200 -8.92 0.73 -12.49
CA ILE A 200 -8.74 1.02 -11.06
C ILE A 200 -10.07 1.47 -10.46
N LEU A 201 -10.37 0.94 -9.26
CA LEU A 201 -11.61 1.22 -8.53
C LEU A 201 -11.47 2.41 -7.54
N HIS A 202 -10.42 3.19 -7.67
CA HIS A 202 -10.15 4.36 -6.84
C HIS A 202 -9.70 5.54 -7.70
N SER A 203 -9.74 6.73 -7.13
CA SER A 203 -9.22 7.93 -7.80
C SER A 203 -7.71 7.82 -8.00
N PRO A 204 -7.17 8.08 -9.21
CA PRO A 204 -5.73 8.10 -9.47
C PRO A 204 -5.06 9.40 -8.97
N PHE A 205 -5.83 10.38 -8.50
CA PHE A 205 -5.27 11.62 -8.00
C PHE A 205 -4.55 11.38 -6.68
N ALA A 206 -3.31 11.85 -6.61
CA ALA A 206 -2.55 11.83 -5.37
C ALA A 206 -3.28 12.59 -4.26
N LEU A 207 -3.21 12.07 -3.03
CA LEU A 207 -3.63 12.82 -1.87
C LEU A 207 -2.64 13.97 -1.64
N THR A 208 -3.16 15.15 -1.35
CA THR A 208 -2.33 16.27 -0.91
C THR A 208 -1.83 16.05 0.51
N ASP A 209 -0.73 16.70 0.89
CA ASP A 209 -0.22 16.64 2.26
C ASP A 209 -1.27 17.12 3.27
N ASP A 210 -2.09 18.10 2.90
CA ASP A 210 -3.20 18.59 3.74
C ASP A 210 -4.27 17.52 3.95
N GLU A 211 -4.66 16.79 2.90
CA GLU A 211 -5.61 15.68 3.01
C GLU A 211 -5.06 14.55 3.88
N ILE A 212 -3.77 14.25 3.76
CA ILE A 212 -3.10 13.23 4.60
C ILE A 212 -3.09 13.69 6.06
N ASN A 213 -2.71 14.95 6.33
CA ASN A 213 -2.69 15.50 7.68
C ASN A 213 -4.09 15.54 8.30
N GLN A 214 -5.12 15.95 7.54
CA GLN A 214 -6.51 15.91 7.99
C GLN A 214 -6.94 14.49 8.36
N TYR A 215 -6.63 13.51 7.53
CA TYR A 215 -6.94 12.11 7.80
C TYR A 215 -6.30 11.66 9.12
N VAL A 216 -5.01 11.91 9.31
CA VAL A 216 -4.27 11.51 10.53
C VAL A 216 -4.85 12.18 11.77
N ASN A 217 -5.15 13.48 11.69
CA ASN A 217 -5.71 14.23 12.81
C ASN A 217 -7.11 13.74 13.20
N LEU A 218 -7.96 13.49 12.19
CA LEU A 218 -9.32 12.98 12.43
C LEU A 218 -9.29 11.55 12.97
N ASN A 219 -8.38 10.71 12.51
CA ASN A 219 -8.23 9.36 13.03
C ASN A 219 -7.82 9.37 14.52
N LYS A 220 -6.87 10.22 14.92
CA LYS A 220 -6.52 10.41 16.33
C LYS A 220 -7.72 10.84 17.18
N LYS A 221 -8.50 11.81 16.71
CA LYS A 221 -9.72 12.26 17.42
C LYS A 221 -10.74 11.15 17.57
N ILE A 222 -10.91 10.30 16.55
CA ILE A 222 -11.77 9.12 16.60
C ILE A 222 -11.30 8.16 17.70
N GLU A 223 -10.00 7.85 17.76
CA GLU A 223 -9.43 6.96 18.77
C GLU A 223 -9.63 7.53 20.19
N GLU A 224 -9.45 8.84 20.40
CA GLU A 224 -9.69 9.51 21.67
C GLU A 224 -11.15 9.44 22.11
N ILE A 225 -12.09 9.66 21.17
CA ILE A 225 -13.53 9.57 21.45
C ILE A 225 -13.94 8.14 21.75
N GLU A 226 -13.41 7.17 20.99
CA GLU A 226 -13.63 5.75 21.23
C GLU A 226 -13.22 5.32 22.64
N ALA A 227 -12.05 5.76 23.09
CA ALA A 227 -11.58 5.52 24.46
C ALA A 227 -12.51 6.12 25.52
N LYS A 228 -13.00 7.35 25.29
CA LYS A 228 -13.95 8.01 26.20
C LYS A 228 -15.30 7.28 26.26
N ILE A 229 -15.82 6.84 25.12
CA ILE A 229 -17.07 6.06 25.06
C ILE A 229 -16.89 4.72 25.80
N ALA A 230 -15.75 4.05 25.63
CA ALA A 230 -15.44 2.82 26.36
C ALA A 230 -15.38 3.03 27.88
N GLU A 231 -14.85 4.16 28.36
CA GLU A 231 -14.87 4.52 29.79
C GLU A 231 -16.30 4.75 30.33
N LEU A 232 -17.16 5.44 29.57
CA LEU A 232 -18.56 5.67 29.94
C LEU A 232 -19.32 4.33 30.03
N LYS A 233 -19.09 3.44 29.09
CA LYS A 233 -19.68 2.08 29.07
C LYS A 233 -19.26 1.28 30.30
N LYS A 234 -18.00 1.34 30.71
CA LYS A 234 -17.52 0.71 31.95
C LYS A 234 -18.20 1.27 33.22
N LYS A 235 -18.66 2.52 33.18
CA LYS A 235 -19.42 3.16 34.27
C LYS A 235 -20.90 2.85 34.27
N GLY A 236 -21.37 1.96 33.36
CA GLY A 236 -22.77 1.54 33.25
C GLY A 236 -23.68 2.53 32.51
N ILE A 237 -23.11 3.51 31.82
CA ILE A 237 -23.84 4.49 31.03
C ILE A 237 -24.20 3.88 29.67
N ASP A 238 -25.44 4.08 29.20
CA ASP A 238 -25.82 3.66 27.86
C ASP A 238 -25.09 4.49 26.80
N THR A 239 -24.31 3.80 25.98
CA THR A 239 -23.47 4.39 24.94
C THR A 239 -23.89 3.96 23.53
N TYR A 240 -25.01 3.26 23.37
CA TYR A 240 -25.41 2.65 22.11
C TYR A 240 -25.47 3.65 20.94
N ASP A 241 -26.17 4.77 21.13
CA ASP A 241 -26.27 5.81 20.10
C ASP A 241 -24.91 6.46 19.76
N MET A 242 -24.03 6.61 20.77
CA MET A 242 -22.68 7.16 20.56
C MET A 242 -21.81 6.18 19.76
N GLU A 243 -21.94 4.88 20.00
CA GLU A 243 -21.22 3.84 19.25
C GLU A 243 -21.67 3.81 17.78
N ILE A 244 -22.96 3.96 17.50
CA ILE A 244 -23.49 4.06 16.13
C ILE A 244 -22.91 5.29 15.43
N GLU A 245 -23.00 6.47 16.06
CA GLU A 245 -22.52 7.73 15.50
C GLU A 245 -21.00 7.68 15.25
N LEU A 246 -20.22 7.07 16.15
CA LEU A 246 -18.79 6.85 15.97
C LEU A 246 -18.48 5.92 14.79
N ASN A 247 -19.26 4.86 14.60
CA ASN A 247 -19.09 3.95 13.47
C ASN A 247 -19.38 4.66 12.14
N ILE A 248 -20.41 5.53 12.11
CA ILE A 248 -20.70 6.37 10.94
C ILE A 248 -19.50 7.31 10.65
N ALA A 249 -18.94 7.95 11.69
CA ALA A 249 -17.76 8.80 11.53
C ALA A 249 -16.56 8.03 10.96
N LYS A 250 -16.31 6.82 11.46
CA LYS A 250 -15.26 5.92 10.94
C LYS A 250 -15.48 5.58 9.46
N ASP A 251 -16.69 5.30 9.05
CA ASP A 251 -17.01 4.99 7.66
C ASP A 251 -16.90 6.23 6.75
N LYS A 252 -17.26 7.40 7.26
CA LYS A 252 -17.06 8.66 6.53
C LYS A 252 -15.57 9.01 6.39
N LEU A 253 -14.76 8.70 7.39
CA LEU A 253 -13.30 8.87 7.30
C LEU A 253 -12.72 8.00 6.18
N LYS A 254 -13.13 6.73 6.08
CA LYS A 254 -12.70 5.81 5.01
C LYS A 254 -13.04 6.35 3.61
N THR A 255 -14.14 7.07 3.48
CA THR A 255 -14.59 7.65 2.21
C THR A 255 -14.01 9.03 1.90
N GLY A 256 -13.19 9.59 2.81
CA GLY A 256 -12.59 10.92 2.65
C GLY A 256 -13.56 12.08 2.84
N ALA A 257 -14.72 11.84 3.45
CA ALA A 257 -15.72 12.86 3.74
C ALA A 257 -15.39 13.63 5.04
N PHE A 258 -14.22 14.27 5.10
CA PHE A 258 -13.63 14.85 6.31
C PHE A 258 -14.54 15.83 7.04
N ARG A 259 -15.25 16.72 6.31
CA ARG A 259 -16.21 17.65 6.95
C ARG A 259 -17.33 16.92 7.71
N MET A 260 -17.82 15.82 7.16
CA MET A 260 -18.83 15.02 7.85
C MET A 260 -18.26 14.35 9.10
N VAL A 261 -17.04 13.87 9.02
CA VAL A 261 -16.36 13.30 10.21
C VAL A 261 -16.25 14.34 11.30
N GLU A 262 -15.79 15.55 11.00
CA GLU A 262 -15.72 16.66 11.97
C GLU A 262 -17.07 16.92 12.63
N THR A 263 -18.14 17.00 11.85
CA THR A 263 -19.50 17.22 12.37
C THR A 263 -19.93 16.12 13.36
N TYR A 264 -19.68 14.85 13.02
CA TYR A 264 -20.00 13.73 13.93
C TYR A 264 -19.14 13.74 15.19
N LEU A 265 -17.86 14.04 15.09
CA LEU A 265 -16.95 14.09 16.26
C LEU A 265 -17.32 15.24 17.20
N GLU A 266 -17.70 16.41 16.67
CA GLU A 266 -18.20 17.53 17.48
C GLU A 266 -19.51 17.18 18.20
N SER A 267 -20.44 16.49 17.51
CA SER A 267 -21.69 16.02 18.13
C SER A 267 -21.41 15.05 19.27
N LEU A 268 -20.55 14.06 19.02
CA LEU A 268 -20.14 13.07 20.03
C LEU A 268 -19.47 13.73 21.24
N GLN A 269 -18.57 14.68 21.01
CA GLN A 269 -17.89 15.38 22.07
C GLN A 269 -18.85 16.15 22.99
N LYS A 270 -19.82 16.87 22.39
CA LYS A 270 -20.88 17.57 23.15
C LYS A 270 -21.74 16.61 23.98
N ARG A 271 -22.06 15.43 23.46
CA ARG A 271 -22.82 14.40 24.19
C ARG A 271 -22.02 13.83 25.36
N ILE A 272 -20.75 13.52 25.15
CA ILE A 272 -19.85 13.02 26.20
C ILE A 272 -19.71 14.03 27.33
N GLU A 273 -19.60 15.33 27.02
CA GLU A 273 -19.54 16.41 28.00
C GLU A 273 -20.82 16.57 28.82
N LYS A 274 -22.00 16.37 28.19
CA LYS A 274 -23.30 16.42 28.89
C LYS A 274 -23.49 15.27 29.86
N VAL A 275 -22.96 14.10 29.56
CA VAL A 275 -23.07 12.91 30.42
C VAL A 275 -22.09 12.94 31.60
N LYS A 276 -21.05 13.76 31.52
CA LYS A 276 -20.09 13.96 32.62
C LYS A 276 -20.52 15.03 33.64
N LYS A 277 -21.54 15.84 33.32
CA LYS A 277 -22.18 16.81 34.24
C LYS A 277 -23.40 16.15 34.92
#